data_cf612232f22bb0f0f1639cffe83b1573
#
_entry.id   cf612232f22bb0f0f1639cffe83b1573
#
_cell.length_a   1.000
_cell.length_b   1.000
_cell.length_c   1.000
_cell.angle_alpha   90.00
_cell.angle_beta   90.00
_cell.angle_gamma   90.00
#
_symmetry.space_group_name_H-M   'P 1'
#
loop_
_entity.id
_entity.type
_entity.pdbx_description
1 polymer ?
#
loop_
_entity_poly.entity_id
_entity_poly.type
_entity_poly.pdbx_seq_one_letter_code
_entity_poly.pdbx_strand_id
1 'polypeptide(L)'
;MLSYRTFFTRYTGATPEDVIQAIYADSKSGTGMSFEEWWKYQGDVWSLKYGIKIPNREEPDAARKLLDILIDVGALEVEGD
;
A
#
# COMPACT_ATOMS: atom_id res chain seq x y z
N MET A 1 -4.87 5.62 15.61
CA MET A 1 -4.10 4.66 14.81
C MET A 1 -4.93 4.18 13.63
N LEU A 2 -4.32 4.09 12.47
CA LEU A 2 -4.99 3.59 11.27
C LEU A 2 -4.90 2.08 11.24
N SER A 3 -5.98 1.43 10.83
CA SER A 3 -6.04 -0.02 10.73
C SER A 3 -6.75 -0.42 9.44
N TYR A 4 -6.07 -1.24 8.65
CA TYR A 4 -6.58 -1.75 7.37
C TYR A 4 -6.36 -3.25 7.33
N ARG A 5 -7.17 -3.92 6.54
CA ARG A 5 -6.98 -5.37 6.41
C ARG A 5 -7.16 -5.83 4.98
N THR A 6 -6.47 -6.93 4.67
CA THR A 6 -6.75 -7.73 3.49
C THR A 6 -7.54 -8.96 3.97
N PHE A 7 -7.78 -9.89 3.06
CA PHE A 7 -8.43 -11.13 3.42
C PHE A 7 -7.63 -11.92 4.48
N PHE A 8 -6.29 -11.80 4.46
CA PHE A 8 -5.42 -12.62 5.30
C PHE A 8 -4.71 -11.86 6.42
N THR A 9 -4.56 -10.56 6.31
CA THR A 9 -3.63 -9.80 7.16
C THR A 9 -4.18 -8.44 7.50
N ARG A 10 -3.88 -8.01 8.72
CA ARG A 10 -4.18 -6.65 9.19
C ARG A 10 -2.90 -5.82 9.19
N TYR A 11 -3.00 -4.59 8.74
CA TYR A 11 -1.89 -3.64 8.75
C TYR A 11 -2.28 -2.42 9.55
N THR A 12 -1.42 -1.97 10.44
CA THR A 12 -1.67 -0.81 11.29
C THR A 12 -0.51 0.16 11.23
N GLY A 13 -0.78 1.41 11.53
CA GLY A 13 0.24 2.44 11.61
C GLY A 13 -0.35 3.74 12.12
N ALA A 14 0.51 4.63 12.61
CA ALA A 14 0.10 5.94 13.08
C ALA A 14 -0.22 6.87 11.90
N THR A 15 0.41 6.65 10.76
CA THR A 15 0.23 7.45 9.56
C THR A 15 0.00 6.53 8.36
N PRO A 16 -0.54 7.06 7.24
CA PRO A 16 -0.66 6.27 6.02
C PRO A 16 0.67 5.66 5.57
N GLU A 17 1.76 6.39 5.68
CA GLU A 17 3.07 5.86 5.29
C GLU A 17 3.47 4.68 6.16
N ASP A 18 3.20 4.73 7.46
CA ASP A 18 3.48 3.61 8.36
C ASP A 18 2.73 2.35 7.94
N VAL A 19 1.48 2.51 7.50
CA VAL A 19 0.68 1.39 7.01
C VAL A 19 1.30 0.79 5.74
N ILE A 20 1.71 1.64 4.80
CA ILE A 20 2.36 1.17 3.57
C ILE A 20 3.70 0.50 3.90
N GLN A 21 4.45 1.03 4.86
CA GLN A 21 5.69 0.41 5.33
C GLN A 21 5.43 -0.99 5.90
N ALA A 22 4.32 -1.16 6.61
CA ALA A 22 3.95 -2.46 7.15
C ALA A 22 3.63 -3.45 6.01
N ILE A 23 2.96 -2.99 4.97
CA ILE A 23 2.68 -3.83 3.79
C ILE A 23 3.99 -4.23 3.11
N TYR A 24 4.90 -3.27 2.97
CA TYR A 24 6.22 -3.53 2.39
C TYR A 24 6.97 -4.58 3.21
N ALA A 25 7.00 -4.43 4.52
CA ALA A 25 7.71 -5.36 5.41
C ALA A 25 7.15 -6.78 5.34
N ASP A 26 5.84 -6.91 5.11
CA ASP A 26 5.16 -8.21 5.02
C ASP A 26 5.25 -8.81 3.61
N SER A 27 5.63 -8.03 2.62
CA SER A 27 5.66 -8.48 1.24
C SER A 27 6.89 -9.36 0.97
N LYS A 28 6.64 -10.56 0.50
CA LYS A 28 7.73 -11.45 0.12
C LYS A 28 8.47 -10.95 -1.11
N SER A 29 7.78 -10.21 -1.97
CA SER A 29 8.37 -9.61 -3.16
C SER A 29 9.35 -8.50 -2.82
N GLY A 30 9.24 -7.94 -1.61
CA GLY A 30 10.12 -6.88 -1.15
C GLY A 30 11.48 -7.34 -0.69
N THR A 31 11.72 -8.66 -0.64
CA THR A 31 13.01 -9.18 -0.20
C THR A 31 14.11 -8.68 -1.12
N GLY A 32 15.07 -7.96 -0.55
CA GLY A 32 16.18 -7.40 -1.30
C GLY A 32 15.90 -6.09 -2.00
N MET A 33 14.68 -5.58 -1.92
CA MET A 33 14.33 -4.30 -2.51
C MET A 33 14.28 -3.19 -1.47
N SER A 34 14.72 -1.99 -1.84
CA SER A 34 14.47 -0.81 -1.02
C SER A 34 12.98 -0.49 -1.06
N PHE A 35 12.53 0.36 -0.14
CA PHE A 35 11.13 0.78 -0.14
C PHE A 35 10.74 1.47 -1.45
N GLU A 36 11.62 2.30 -1.99
CA GLU A 36 11.37 3.00 -3.26
C GLU A 36 11.27 2.02 -4.43
N GLU A 37 12.18 1.05 -4.49
CA GLU A 37 12.14 0.02 -5.52
C GLU A 37 10.87 -0.82 -5.42
N TRP A 38 10.51 -1.20 -4.20
CA TRP A 38 9.29 -1.97 -3.95
C TRP A 38 8.05 -1.20 -4.34
N TRP A 39 7.99 0.09 -4.03
CA TRP A 39 6.85 0.94 -4.39
C TRP A 39 6.62 0.93 -5.89
N LYS A 40 7.68 1.09 -6.67
CA LYS A 40 7.61 1.03 -8.13
C LYS A 40 7.18 -0.34 -8.62
N TYR A 41 7.83 -1.38 -8.12
CA TYR A 41 7.54 -2.75 -8.52
C TYR A 41 6.10 -3.12 -8.19
N GLN A 42 5.70 -2.93 -6.95
CA GLN A 42 4.37 -3.30 -6.50
C GLN A 42 3.31 -2.40 -7.14
N GLY A 43 3.64 -1.15 -7.37
CA GLY A 43 2.77 -0.24 -8.08
C GLY A 43 2.45 -0.72 -9.49
N ASP A 44 3.46 -1.22 -10.19
CA ASP A 44 3.25 -1.78 -11.53
C ASP A 44 2.36 -3.01 -11.48
N VAL A 45 2.56 -3.88 -10.49
CA VAL A 45 1.73 -5.07 -10.30
C VAL A 45 0.27 -4.68 -10.07
N TRP A 46 0.03 -3.73 -9.17
CA TRP A 46 -1.34 -3.27 -8.90
C TRP A 46 -1.95 -2.56 -10.10
N SER A 47 -1.14 -1.79 -10.81
CA SER A 47 -1.60 -1.07 -12.01
C SER A 47 -2.10 -2.05 -13.07
N LEU A 48 -1.36 -3.13 -13.30
CA LEU A 48 -1.76 -4.17 -14.24
C LEU A 48 -2.97 -4.96 -13.75
N LYS A 49 -2.97 -5.31 -12.47
CA LYS A 49 -4.02 -6.16 -11.90
C LYS A 49 -5.37 -5.46 -11.85
N TYR A 50 -5.38 -4.18 -11.49
CA TYR A 50 -6.62 -3.44 -11.26
C TYR A 50 -6.90 -2.38 -12.32
N GLY A 51 -6.00 -2.17 -13.26
CA GLY A 51 -6.17 -1.14 -14.30
C GLY A 51 -6.17 0.27 -13.74
N ILE A 52 -5.34 0.52 -12.73
CA ILE A 52 -5.29 1.80 -12.03
C ILE A 52 -3.93 2.46 -12.18
N LYS A 53 -3.89 3.77 -11.92
CA LYS A 53 -2.64 4.51 -11.89
C LYS A 53 -2.20 4.69 -10.45
N ILE A 54 -1.00 4.23 -10.15
CA ILE A 54 -0.43 4.36 -8.82
C ILE A 54 0.33 5.69 -8.70
N PRO A 55 0.13 6.47 -7.62
CA PRO A 55 0.86 7.73 -7.47
C PRO A 55 2.35 7.48 -7.31
N ASN A 56 3.14 8.44 -7.77
CA ASN A 56 4.58 8.42 -7.54
C ASN A 56 4.82 8.67 -6.06
N ARG A 57 5.76 7.94 -5.46
CA ARG A 57 6.05 8.05 -4.03
C ARG A 57 6.43 9.47 -3.61
N GLU A 58 6.98 10.26 -4.53
CA GLU A 58 7.40 11.63 -4.24
C GLU A 58 6.25 12.64 -4.22
N GLU A 59 5.06 12.25 -4.67
CA GLU A 59 3.91 13.15 -4.64
C GLU A 59 3.47 13.42 -3.20
N PRO A 60 2.93 14.62 -2.94
CA PRO A 60 2.38 14.91 -1.62
C PRO A 60 1.27 13.89 -1.28
N ASP A 61 1.29 13.41 -0.05
CA ASP A 61 0.32 12.44 0.45
C ASP A 61 0.23 11.17 -0.40
N ALA A 62 1.34 10.76 -1.02
CA ALA A 62 1.36 9.57 -1.87
C ALA A 62 0.87 8.31 -1.15
N ALA A 63 1.28 8.13 0.11
CA ALA A 63 0.87 6.95 0.87
C ALA A 63 -0.65 6.93 1.10
N ARG A 64 -1.23 8.08 1.43
CA ARG A 64 -2.68 8.19 1.62
C ARG A 64 -3.43 7.95 0.32
N LYS A 65 -2.93 8.52 -0.77
CA LYS A 65 -3.52 8.32 -2.10
C LYS A 65 -3.50 6.85 -2.47
N LEU A 66 -2.39 6.18 -2.21
CA LEU A 66 -2.26 4.76 -2.50
C LEU A 66 -3.23 3.93 -1.67
N LEU A 67 -3.36 4.22 -0.37
CA LEU A 67 -4.33 3.51 0.48
C LEU A 67 -5.74 3.71 -0.04
N ASP A 68 -6.11 4.93 -0.41
CA ASP A 68 -7.45 5.21 -0.93
C ASP A 68 -7.72 4.43 -2.22
N ILE A 69 -6.74 4.34 -3.10
CA ILE A 69 -6.86 3.56 -4.33
C ILE A 69 -7.06 2.08 -4.02
N LEU A 70 -6.27 1.54 -3.09
CA LEU A 70 -6.37 0.12 -2.72
C LEU A 70 -7.72 -0.20 -2.07
N ILE A 71 -8.26 0.73 -1.30
CA ILE A 71 -9.61 0.58 -0.72
C ILE A 71 -10.65 0.61 -1.84
N ASP A 72 -10.51 1.53 -2.77
CA ASP A 72 -11.46 1.72 -3.86
C ASP A 72 -11.56 0.48 -4.75
N VAL A 73 -10.45 -0.20 -5.00
CA VAL A 73 -10.45 -1.41 -5.83
C VAL A 73 -10.72 -2.69 -5.03
N GLY A 74 -10.93 -2.57 -3.72
CA GLY A 74 -11.24 -3.70 -2.87
C GLY A 74 -10.04 -4.52 -2.42
N ALA A 75 -8.82 -4.02 -2.62
CA ALA A 75 -7.61 -4.71 -2.19
C ALA A 75 -7.39 -4.58 -0.67
N LEU A 76 -7.88 -3.50 -0.08
CA LEU A 76 -7.83 -3.26 1.36
C LEU A 76 -9.21 -2.84 1.85
N GLU A 77 -9.47 -3.11 3.12
CA GLU A 77 -10.67 -2.61 3.80
C GLU A 77 -10.24 -1.80 5.02
N VAL A 78 -10.94 -0.71 5.28
CA VAL A 78 -10.76 0.04 6.52
C VAL A 78 -11.37 -0.79 7.65
N GLU A 79 -10.59 -1.04 8.69
CA GLU A 79 -11.05 -1.86 9.81
C GLU A 79 -11.55 -1.00 10.97
N GLY A 80 -11.65 0.27 10.76
CA GLY A 80 -12.01 1.19 11.80
C GLY A 80 -10.77 1.96 12.24
N ASP A 81 -10.95 2.82 13.14
CA ASP A 81 -9.87 3.65 13.64
C ASP A 81 -9.16 3.05 14.84
#